data_df3a1504d6696053c1267499a91b1fe8
#
_entry.id   df3a1504d6696053c1267499a91b1fe8
#
_cell.length_a   1.000
_cell.length_b   1.000
_cell.length_c   1.000
_cell.angle_alpha   90.00
_cell.angle_beta   90.00
_cell.angle_gamma   90.00
#
_symmetry.space_group_name_H-M   'P 1'
#
loop_
_entity.id
_entity.type
_entity.pdbx_description
1 polymer ?
#
loop_
_entity_poly.entity_id
_entity_poly.type
_entity_poly.pdbx_seq_one_letter_code
_entity_poly.pdbx_strand_id
1 'polypeptide(L)'
;MNEILDHPIQQGESTLTNKGYDITFGHVGFAYNTGETVLKDVSFTAKQGEVTALVGPSGGGKTTVSRLAARFWDVSRGKITVGGMDISKIDPEALLSLFSIVFQDVTLFDNTILENIRIGNKDATDEQVLAAAKLANVDEFAEKLPDGWHTNIGENGCELSGGERQRISIARAFLKNSPIILLDEATASLDVENETLIQTALSRLIADKTVLVIAHRMRTVAGADKIVVLSEGSVAEEGAPETLLKQNGLYARMVKLQTESQNWKLA
;
A
#
# COMPACT_ATOMS: atom_id res chain seq x y z
N MET A 1 14.05 -25.68 11.60
CA MET A 1 13.47 -25.00 12.78
C MET A 1 14.45 -24.07 13.47
N ASN A 2 15.74 -24.42 13.61
CA ASN A 2 16.75 -23.54 14.23
C ASN A 2 17.08 -22.27 13.43
N GLU A 3 17.01 -22.29 12.10
CA GLU A 3 17.27 -21.11 11.26
C GLU A 3 16.31 -19.94 11.51
N ILE A 4 15.08 -20.22 11.93
CA ILE A 4 14.08 -19.17 12.25
C ILE A 4 14.38 -18.56 13.62
N LEU A 5 14.90 -19.33 14.56
CA LEU A 5 15.21 -18.88 15.92
C LEU A 5 16.52 -18.07 16.00
N ASP A 6 17.42 -18.25 15.03
CA ASP A 6 18.72 -17.57 14.97
C ASP A 6 18.68 -16.26 14.15
N HIS A 7 17.52 -15.90 13.57
CA HIS A 7 17.39 -14.63 12.85
C HIS A 7 17.41 -13.46 13.83
N PRO A 8 18.26 -12.44 13.62
CA PRO A 8 18.29 -11.27 14.48
C PRO A 8 16.92 -10.57 14.45
N ILE A 9 16.30 -10.45 15.62
CA ILE A 9 15.05 -9.72 15.78
C ILE A 9 15.37 -8.24 15.65
N GLN A 10 14.62 -7.54 14.78
CA GLN A 10 14.69 -6.08 14.69
C GLN A 10 14.31 -5.48 16.04
N GLN A 11 15.18 -4.61 16.55
CA GLN A 11 14.99 -3.92 17.82
C GLN A 11 14.86 -2.42 17.59
N GLY A 12 14.31 -1.71 18.55
CA GLY A 12 14.19 -0.27 18.50
C GLY A 12 13.45 0.30 19.71
N GLU A 13 13.37 1.62 19.75
CA GLU A 13 12.65 2.35 20.79
C GLU A 13 11.14 2.32 20.47
N SER A 14 10.31 2.08 21.46
CA SER A 14 8.85 2.09 21.31
C SER A 14 8.27 3.52 21.24
N THR A 15 9.04 4.54 21.63
CA THR A 15 8.61 5.93 21.64
C THR A 15 8.76 6.55 20.25
N LEU A 16 7.64 6.99 19.68
CA LEU A 16 7.62 7.71 18.41
C LEU A 16 8.01 9.18 18.62
N THR A 17 8.99 9.67 17.85
CA THR A 17 9.52 11.06 17.94
C THR A 17 9.32 11.84 16.63
N ASN A 18 8.50 11.32 15.71
CA ASN A 18 8.24 11.93 14.42
C ASN A 18 7.54 13.29 14.55
N LYS A 19 7.97 14.25 13.70
CA LYS A 19 7.34 15.57 13.54
C LYS A 19 6.61 15.61 12.19
N GLY A 20 5.37 15.16 12.20
CA GLY A 20 4.61 14.94 10.97
C GLY A 20 4.80 13.54 10.39
N TYR A 21 4.43 13.37 9.10
CA TYR A 21 4.30 12.06 8.46
C TYR A 21 4.92 12.00 7.07
N ASP A 22 5.87 12.90 6.76
CA ASP A 22 6.68 12.79 5.54
C ASP A 22 7.50 11.50 5.58
N ILE A 23 7.53 10.76 4.48
CA ILE A 23 8.41 9.59 4.35
C ILE A 23 9.57 10.02 3.45
N THR A 24 10.79 10.07 3.98
CA THR A 24 11.98 10.46 3.21
C THR A 24 12.95 9.29 3.07
N PHE A 25 13.28 8.98 1.83
CA PHE A 25 14.35 8.05 1.45
C PHE A 25 15.61 8.87 1.15
N GLY A 26 16.70 8.61 1.84
CA GLY A 26 17.99 9.28 1.65
C GLY A 26 19.07 8.30 1.25
N HIS A 27 19.43 8.27 -0.04
CA HIS A 27 20.48 7.43 -0.61
C HIS A 27 20.33 5.93 -0.27
N VAL A 28 19.10 5.42 -0.33
CA VAL A 28 18.75 4.06 0.09
C VAL A 28 19.26 3.04 -0.93
N GLY A 29 20.10 2.12 -0.44
CA GLY A 29 20.50 0.90 -1.14
C GLY A 29 19.99 -0.32 -0.39
N PHE A 30 19.57 -1.35 -1.14
CA PHE A 30 19.05 -2.58 -0.55
C PHE A 30 19.30 -3.82 -1.43
N ALA A 31 19.69 -4.92 -0.77
CA ALA A 31 19.78 -6.25 -1.35
C ALA A 31 19.08 -7.25 -0.43
N TYR A 32 18.35 -8.19 -1.02
CA TYR A 32 17.86 -9.35 -0.25
C TYR A 32 19.02 -10.31 0.12
N ASN A 33 18.77 -11.23 1.04
CA ASN A 33 19.76 -12.22 1.51
C ASN A 33 20.36 -13.08 0.38
N THR A 34 19.73 -13.09 -0.81
CA THR A 34 20.25 -13.74 -2.03
C THR A 34 21.46 -13.04 -2.64
N GLY A 35 21.85 -11.85 -2.13
CA GLY A 35 22.96 -11.06 -2.64
C GLY A 35 22.62 -10.21 -3.87
N GLU A 36 21.42 -10.34 -4.44
CA GLU A 36 20.96 -9.53 -5.57
C GLU A 36 20.59 -8.12 -5.09
N THR A 37 21.27 -7.10 -5.62
CA THR A 37 20.97 -5.69 -5.33
C THR A 37 19.71 -5.27 -6.06
N VAL A 38 18.67 -4.94 -5.30
CA VAL A 38 17.36 -4.47 -5.83
C VAL A 38 17.30 -2.95 -5.90
N LEU A 39 17.82 -2.26 -4.86
CA LEU A 39 17.91 -0.80 -4.85
C LEU A 39 19.37 -0.38 -4.78
N LYS A 40 19.76 0.51 -5.71
CA LYS A 40 21.14 1.02 -5.80
C LYS A 40 21.30 2.35 -5.07
N ASP A 41 20.43 3.31 -5.39
CA ASP A 41 20.44 4.65 -4.78
C ASP A 41 19.05 5.29 -4.98
N VAL A 42 18.22 5.19 -3.95
CA VAL A 42 16.86 5.74 -3.99
C VAL A 42 16.77 6.91 -3.03
N SER A 43 16.46 8.09 -3.58
CA SER A 43 16.25 9.32 -2.83
C SER A 43 15.00 10.03 -3.32
N PHE A 44 14.01 10.19 -2.46
CA PHE A 44 12.81 10.99 -2.68
C PHE A 44 12.09 11.24 -1.35
N THR A 45 11.10 12.12 -1.36
CA THR A 45 10.21 12.36 -0.20
C THR A 45 8.75 12.24 -0.63
N ALA A 46 7.98 11.38 0.04
CA ALA A 46 6.53 11.39 0.02
C ALA A 46 6.06 12.34 1.12
N LYS A 47 5.47 13.48 0.73
CA LYS A 47 5.09 14.54 1.66
C LYS A 47 3.78 14.22 2.37
N GLN A 48 3.68 14.71 3.58
CA GLN A 48 2.45 14.61 4.38
C GLN A 48 1.26 15.24 3.65
N GLY A 49 0.14 14.50 3.64
CA GLY A 49 -1.09 14.96 3.01
C GLY A 49 -1.09 14.86 1.48
N GLU A 50 -0.01 14.34 0.86
CA GLU A 50 0.09 14.13 -0.59
C GLU A 50 0.02 12.64 -0.95
N VAL A 51 -0.45 12.37 -2.16
CA VAL A 51 -0.41 11.05 -2.80
C VAL A 51 0.85 10.96 -3.67
N THR A 52 1.82 10.17 -3.23
CA THR A 52 3.04 9.86 -4.01
C THR A 52 2.90 8.49 -4.66
N ALA A 53 2.97 8.43 -5.99
CA ALA A 53 2.85 7.19 -6.74
C ALA A 53 4.22 6.68 -7.22
N LEU A 54 4.50 5.42 -6.89
CA LEU A 54 5.65 4.68 -7.39
C LEU A 54 5.25 3.96 -8.68
N VAL A 55 5.91 4.31 -9.77
CA VAL A 55 5.70 3.70 -11.09
C VAL A 55 7.03 3.23 -11.69
N GLY A 56 7.00 2.44 -12.74
CA GLY A 56 8.20 1.96 -13.39
C GLY A 56 8.05 0.53 -13.91
N PRO A 57 9.01 0.01 -14.66
CA PRO A 57 8.99 -1.36 -15.18
C PRO A 57 8.95 -2.40 -14.04
N SER A 58 8.52 -3.62 -14.39
CA SER A 58 8.58 -4.76 -13.48
C SER A 58 10.03 -5.00 -13.03
N GLY A 59 10.24 -5.34 -11.75
CA GLY A 59 11.59 -5.49 -11.19
C GLY A 59 12.29 -4.17 -10.84
N GLY A 60 11.69 -3.00 -11.06
CA GLY A 60 12.29 -1.69 -10.75
C GLY A 60 12.44 -1.37 -9.26
N GLY A 61 11.95 -2.24 -8.35
CA GLY A 61 12.10 -2.05 -6.90
C GLY A 61 10.90 -1.40 -6.19
N LYS A 62 9.77 -1.16 -6.87
CA LYS A 62 8.59 -0.47 -6.30
C LYS A 62 8.05 -1.13 -5.01
N THR A 63 7.77 -2.42 -5.06
CA THR A 63 7.29 -3.19 -3.89
C THR A 63 8.33 -3.21 -2.77
N THR A 64 9.62 -3.28 -3.11
CA THR A 64 10.71 -3.21 -2.14
C THR A 64 10.73 -1.86 -1.43
N VAL A 65 10.61 -0.75 -2.16
CA VAL A 65 10.53 0.61 -1.58
C VAL A 65 9.37 0.72 -0.60
N SER A 66 8.15 0.29 -0.98
CA SER A 66 6.99 0.31 -0.09
C SER A 66 7.19 -0.50 1.18
N ARG A 67 7.74 -1.72 1.05
CA ARG A 67 8.01 -2.60 2.21
C ARG A 67 9.11 -2.07 3.12
N LEU A 68 10.14 -1.41 2.56
CA LEU A 68 11.17 -0.74 3.34
C LEU A 68 10.65 0.49 4.10
N ALA A 69 9.66 1.22 3.55
CA ALA A 69 8.98 2.30 4.27
C ALA A 69 8.31 1.81 5.57
N ALA A 70 7.76 0.59 5.56
CA ALA A 70 7.17 -0.07 6.74
C ALA A 70 8.19 -0.85 7.57
N ARG A 71 9.48 -0.77 7.23
CA ARG A 71 10.57 -1.49 7.92
C ARG A 71 10.36 -3.01 7.98
N PHE A 72 9.87 -3.65 6.89
CA PHE A 72 9.86 -5.12 6.82
C PHE A 72 11.28 -5.67 6.71
N TRP A 73 12.23 -4.86 6.26
CA TRP A 73 13.67 -5.10 6.28
C TRP A 73 14.41 -3.80 6.60
N ASP A 74 15.60 -3.91 7.13
CA ASP A 74 16.49 -2.78 7.29
C ASP A 74 17.28 -2.53 6.00
N VAL A 75 17.57 -1.27 5.70
CA VAL A 75 18.32 -0.89 4.49
C VAL A 75 19.80 -1.26 4.60
N SER A 76 20.42 -1.62 3.47
CA SER A 76 21.84 -1.94 3.42
C SER A 76 22.71 -0.66 3.44
N ARG A 77 22.20 0.46 2.92
CA ARG A 77 22.84 1.77 2.86
C ARG A 77 21.80 2.89 2.87
N GLY A 78 22.19 4.05 3.33
CA GLY A 78 21.31 5.21 3.42
C GLY A 78 20.42 5.15 4.65
N LYS A 79 19.32 5.88 4.62
CA LYS A 79 18.33 5.89 5.71
C LYS A 79 16.93 6.20 5.19
N ILE A 80 15.92 5.75 5.94
CA ILE A 80 14.54 6.13 5.75
C ILE A 80 14.06 6.82 7.02
N THR A 81 13.33 7.93 6.86
CA THR A 81 12.77 8.66 8.01
C THR A 81 11.26 8.87 7.82
N VAL A 82 10.53 8.88 8.93
CA VAL A 82 9.12 9.30 9.01
C VAL A 82 9.06 10.54 9.89
N GLY A 83 8.63 11.67 9.32
CA GLY A 83 8.62 12.95 10.04
C GLY A 83 9.98 13.31 10.67
N GLY A 84 11.08 12.99 9.99
CA GLY A 84 12.46 13.18 10.46
C GLY A 84 12.98 12.10 11.42
N MET A 85 12.14 11.23 11.94
CA MET A 85 12.49 10.11 12.81
C MET A 85 13.07 8.95 11.98
N ASP A 86 14.29 8.50 12.31
CA ASP A 86 14.96 7.37 11.65
C ASP A 86 14.26 6.06 12.01
N ILE A 87 13.62 5.42 11.03
CA ILE A 87 12.82 4.22 11.26
C ILE A 87 13.66 3.01 11.71
N SER A 88 14.97 2.97 11.40
CA SER A 88 15.84 1.86 11.81
C SER A 88 16.05 1.77 13.31
N LYS A 89 15.73 2.85 14.04
CA LYS A 89 15.87 2.95 15.50
C LYS A 89 14.57 2.71 16.27
N ILE A 90 13.46 2.55 15.57
CA ILE A 90 12.13 2.43 16.16
C ILE A 90 11.70 0.97 16.15
N ASP A 91 11.08 0.53 17.23
CA ASP A 91 10.45 -0.79 17.30
C ASP A 91 9.48 -0.98 16.13
N PRO A 92 9.53 -2.12 15.40
CA PRO A 92 8.69 -2.33 14.21
C PRO A 92 7.19 -2.25 14.51
N GLU A 93 6.72 -2.73 15.66
CA GLU A 93 5.30 -2.67 16.01
C GLU A 93 4.87 -1.23 16.30
N ALA A 94 5.70 -0.46 17.02
CA ALA A 94 5.46 0.96 17.25
C ALA A 94 5.44 1.73 15.93
N LEU A 95 6.38 1.48 15.01
CA LEU A 95 6.42 2.10 13.69
C LEU A 95 5.17 1.74 12.87
N LEU A 96 4.77 0.46 12.83
CA LEU A 96 3.61 -0.01 12.09
C LEU A 96 2.28 0.56 12.60
N SER A 97 2.23 1.11 13.82
CA SER A 97 1.05 1.85 14.30
C SER A 97 0.75 3.10 13.44
N LEU A 98 1.77 3.69 12.80
CA LEU A 98 1.64 4.83 11.90
C LEU A 98 1.13 4.47 10.49
N PHE A 99 1.10 3.18 10.13
CA PHE A 99 0.80 2.72 8.79
C PHE A 99 -0.48 1.88 8.73
N SER A 100 -1.33 2.15 7.75
CA SER A 100 -2.31 1.18 7.24
C SER A 100 -1.84 0.69 5.88
N ILE A 101 -1.85 -0.62 5.67
CA ILE A 101 -1.34 -1.24 4.45
C ILE A 101 -2.47 -2.00 3.77
N VAL A 102 -2.73 -1.69 2.50
CA VAL A 102 -3.66 -2.43 1.64
C VAL A 102 -2.83 -3.15 0.59
N PHE A 103 -2.72 -4.46 0.74
CA PHE A 103 -1.97 -5.32 -0.18
C PHE A 103 -2.80 -5.71 -1.40
N GLN A 104 -2.11 -6.05 -2.50
CA GLN A 104 -2.71 -6.66 -3.67
C GLN A 104 -3.30 -8.04 -3.32
N ASP A 105 -2.52 -8.89 -2.65
CA ASP A 105 -2.94 -10.19 -2.19
C ASP A 105 -3.50 -10.07 -0.77
N VAL A 106 -4.81 -10.11 -0.66
CA VAL A 106 -5.52 -9.98 0.61
C VAL A 106 -5.47 -11.29 1.38
N THR A 107 -4.90 -11.27 2.59
CA THR A 107 -4.97 -12.39 3.52
C THR A 107 -6.15 -12.20 4.49
N LEU A 108 -7.05 -13.16 4.52
CA LEU A 108 -8.17 -13.25 5.44
C LEU A 108 -8.04 -14.51 6.29
N PHE A 109 -8.68 -14.50 7.45
CA PHE A 109 -8.67 -15.62 8.37
C PHE A 109 -10.00 -16.37 8.33
N ASP A 110 -9.96 -17.66 8.62
CA ASP A 110 -11.15 -18.48 8.80
C ASP A 110 -11.92 -18.01 10.04
N ASN A 111 -12.76 -17.02 9.82
CA ASN A 111 -13.56 -16.34 10.82
C ASN A 111 -14.69 -15.56 10.12
N THR A 112 -15.51 -14.84 10.90
CA THR A 112 -16.60 -14.02 10.35
C THR A 112 -16.08 -12.77 9.61
N ILE A 113 -16.93 -12.16 8.79
CA ILE A 113 -16.63 -10.87 8.15
C ILE A 113 -16.31 -9.81 9.21
N LEU A 114 -17.14 -9.73 10.26
CA LEU A 114 -16.99 -8.77 11.35
C LEU A 114 -15.59 -8.89 12.00
N GLU A 115 -15.21 -10.12 12.38
CA GLU A 115 -13.92 -10.34 13.05
C GLU A 115 -12.73 -10.16 12.12
N ASN A 116 -12.86 -10.46 10.84
CA ASN A 116 -11.85 -10.14 9.85
C ASN A 116 -11.60 -8.63 9.73
N ILE A 117 -12.62 -7.80 9.84
CA ILE A 117 -12.47 -6.33 9.83
C ILE A 117 -11.87 -5.86 11.17
N ARG A 118 -12.29 -6.45 12.30
CA ARG A 118 -11.79 -6.11 13.65
C ARG A 118 -10.27 -6.27 13.81
N ILE A 119 -9.61 -7.06 12.97
CA ILE A 119 -8.15 -7.15 12.93
C ILE A 119 -7.48 -5.77 12.75
N GLY A 120 -8.15 -4.82 12.11
CA GLY A 120 -7.65 -3.44 11.97
C GLY A 120 -7.46 -2.72 13.31
N ASN A 121 -8.34 -3.01 14.28
CA ASN A 121 -8.24 -2.55 15.68
C ASN A 121 -9.02 -3.55 16.57
N LYS A 122 -8.27 -4.40 17.28
CA LYS A 122 -8.84 -5.48 18.11
C LYS A 122 -9.74 -4.99 19.26
N ASP A 123 -9.55 -3.75 19.70
CA ASP A 123 -10.29 -3.15 20.80
C ASP A 123 -11.54 -2.37 20.32
N ALA A 124 -11.83 -2.41 19.01
CA ALA A 124 -12.97 -1.70 18.44
C ALA A 124 -14.31 -2.38 18.82
N THR A 125 -15.33 -1.55 19.07
CA THR A 125 -16.70 -2.02 19.25
C THR A 125 -17.31 -2.47 17.91
N ASP A 126 -18.41 -3.24 17.95
CA ASP A 126 -19.12 -3.66 16.74
C ASP A 126 -19.58 -2.46 15.92
N GLU A 127 -20.05 -1.37 16.56
CA GLU A 127 -20.48 -0.15 15.88
C GLU A 127 -19.32 0.50 15.09
N GLN A 128 -18.11 0.50 15.68
CA GLN A 128 -16.92 1.03 15.01
C GLN A 128 -16.51 0.16 13.81
N VAL A 129 -16.58 -1.16 13.97
CA VAL A 129 -16.31 -2.11 12.89
C VAL A 129 -17.29 -1.93 11.75
N LEU A 130 -18.59 -1.85 12.05
CA LEU A 130 -19.66 -1.64 11.05
C LEU A 130 -19.54 -0.28 10.36
N ALA A 131 -19.15 0.77 11.08
CA ALA A 131 -18.91 2.09 10.48
C ALA A 131 -17.75 2.04 9.48
N ALA A 132 -16.63 1.40 9.83
CA ALA A 132 -15.49 1.20 8.93
C ALA A 132 -15.86 0.32 7.70
N ALA A 133 -16.67 -0.71 7.93
CA ALA A 133 -17.18 -1.59 6.88
C ALA A 133 -18.01 -0.83 5.83
N LYS A 134 -18.91 0.05 6.27
CA LYS A 134 -19.72 0.90 5.37
C LYS A 134 -18.87 1.86 4.54
N LEU A 135 -17.82 2.45 5.11
CA LEU A 135 -16.89 3.30 4.35
C LEU A 135 -16.20 2.55 3.21
N ALA A 136 -16.03 1.24 3.38
CA ALA A 136 -15.45 0.34 2.39
C ALA A 136 -16.49 -0.38 1.50
N ASN A 137 -17.78 -0.03 1.60
CA ASN A 137 -18.90 -0.65 0.89
C ASN A 137 -19.01 -2.18 1.12
N VAL A 138 -18.64 -2.66 2.31
CA VAL A 138 -18.76 -4.10 2.68
C VAL A 138 -20.21 -4.48 2.94
N ASP A 139 -21.04 -3.54 3.43
CA ASP A 139 -22.48 -3.71 3.68
C ASP A 139 -23.24 -4.18 2.44
N GLU A 140 -22.84 -3.74 1.25
CA GLU A 140 -23.52 -4.12 -0.01
C GLU A 140 -23.56 -5.62 -0.27
N PHE A 141 -22.60 -6.39 0.22
CA PHE A 141 -22.62 -7.84 0.09
C PHE A 141 -22.87 -8.55 1.43
N ALA A 142 -22.31 -8.06 2.54
CA ALA A 142 -22.43 -8.72 3.83
C ALA A 142 -23.90 -8.87 4.29
N GLU A 143 -24.72 -7.83 4.07
CA GLU A 143 -26.14 -7.85 4.44
C GLU A 143 -27.00 -8.80 3.59
N LYS A 144 -26.49 -9.27 2.46
CA LYS A 144 -27.17 -10.24 1.58
C LYS A 144 -26.88 -11.69 1.92
N LEU A 145 -25.86 -11.93 2.75
CA LEU A 145 -25.49 -13.28 3.17
C LEU A 145 -26.43 -13.80 4.27
N PRO A 146 -26.65 -15.11 4.37
CA PRO A 146 -27.62 -15.70 5.32
C PRO A 146 -27.38 -15.29 6.79
N ASP A 147 -26.11 -15.25 7.23
CA ASP A 147 -25.71 -14.88 8.58
C ASP A 147 -25.20 -13.44 8.67
N GLY A 148 -25.36 -12.66 7.59
CA GLY A 148 -24.94 -11.25 7.52
C GLY A 148 -23.48 -11.07 7.89
N TRP A 149 -23.20 -10.16 8.81
CA TRP A 149 -21.85 -9.84 9.33
C TRP A 149 -21.18 -11.00 10.06
N HIS A 150 -21.95 -11.97 10.55
CA HIS A 150 -21.47 -13.16 11.25
C HIS A 150 -21.22 -14.35 10.32
N THR A 151 -21.34 -14.16 9.01
CA THR A 151 -21.01 -15.20 8.03
C THR A 151 -19.53 -15.54 8.13
N ASN A 152 -19.23 -16.82 8.36
CA ASN A 152 -17.85 -17.34 8.27
C ASN A 152 -17.45 -17.39 6.79
N ILE A 153 -16.27 -16.88 6.47
CA ILE A 153 -15.80 -16.72 5.09
C ILE A 153 -14.80 -17.78 4.65
N GLY A 154 -14.55 -18.77 5.51
CA GLY A 154 -13.63 -19.88 5.24
C GLY A 154 -12.16 -19.46 5.20
N GLU A 155 -11.29 -20.44 4.95
CA GLU A 155 -9.85 -20.22 4.90
C GLU A 155 -9.50 -19.21 3.78
N ASN A 156 -8.79 -18.15 4.14
CA ASN A 156 -8.43 -17.03 3.27
C ASN A 156 -9.61 -16.39 2.50
N GLY A 157 -10.83 -16.48 3.04
CA GLY A 157 -12.02 -15.91 2.41
C GLY A 157 -12.40 -16.60 1.10
N CYS A 158 -12.23 -17.93 1.01
CA CYS A 158 -12.46 -18.71 -0.21
C CYS A 158 -13.91 -18.63 -0.72
N GLU A 159 -14.87 -18.27 0.15
CA GLU A 159 -16.29 -18.10 -0.21
C GLU A 159 -16.61 -16.70 -0.77
N LEU A 160 -15.61 -15.79 -0.79
CA LEU A 160 -15.76 -14.42 -1.26
C LEU A 160 -15.07 -14.21 -2.61
N SER A 161 -15.63 -13.32 -3.42
CA SER A 161 -14.98 -12.81 -4.63
C SER A 161 -13.71 -11.99 -4.29
N GLY A 162 -12.85 -11.79 -5.27
CA GLY A 162 -11.66 -10.94 -5.10
C GLY A 162 -11.98 -9.52 -4.65
N GLY A 163 -13.06 -8.93 -5.19
CA GLY A 163 -13.49 -7.59 -4.84
C GLY A 163 -14.05 -7.48 -3.42
N GLU A 164 -14.76 -8.49 -2.93
CA GLU A 164 -15.28 -8.55 -1.57
C GLU A 164 -14.12 -8.68 -0.55
N ARG A 165 -13.15 -9.56 -0.83
CA ARG A 165 -11.93 -9.66 -0.01
C ARG A 165 -11.18 -8.34 0.07
N GLN A 166 -11.04 -7.65 -1.06
CA GLN A 166 -10.36 -6.35 -1.11
C GLN A 166 -11.10 -5.29 -0.27
N ARG A 167 -12.43 -5.24 -0.34
CA ARG A 167 -13.23 -4.32 0.48
C ARG A 167 -13.08 -4.59 1.98
N ILE A 168 -12.97 -5.84 2.42
CA ILE A 168 -12.66 -6.19 3.81
C ILE A 168 -11.26 -5.66 4.20
N SER A 169 -10.25 -5.80 3.33
CA SER A 169 -8.91 -5.24 3.57
C SER A 169 -8.92 -3.71 3.71
N ILE A 170 -9.70 -3.03 2.87
CA ILE A 170 -9.88 -1.56 2.96
C ILE A 170 -10.62 -1.19 4.26
N ALA A 171 -11.63 -1.96 4.68
CA ALA A 171 -12.33 -1.75 5.95
C ALA A 171 -11.38 -1.86 7.16
N ARG A 172 -10.44 -2.83 7.14
CA ARG A 172 -9.36 -2.92 8.15
C ARG A 172 -8.54 -1.63 8.22
N ALA A 173 -8.18 -1.07 7.05
CA ALA A 173 -7.40 0.15 6.97
C ALA A 173 -8.19 1.37 7.51
N PHE A 174 -9.50 1.47 7.24
CA PHE A 174 -10.36 2.48 7.84
C PHE A 174 -10.43 2.33 9.36
N LEU A 175 -10.63 1.12 9.87
CA LEU A 175 -10.75 0.85 11.30
C LEU A 175 -9.46 1.17 12.04
N LYS A 176 -8.31 0.88 11.44
CA LYS A 176 -6.99 1.22 11.98
C LYS A 176 -6.74 2.73 11.99
N ASN A 177 -7.25 3.45 10.99
CA ASN A 177 -7.19 4.91 10.85
C ASN A 177 -5.79 5.53 11.01
N SER A 178 -4.77 4.90 10.48
CA SER A 178 -3.39 5.40 10.55
C SER A 178 -3.17 6.64 9.68
N PRO A 179 -2.19 7.51 10.01
CA PRO A 179 -1.90 8.73 9.24
C PRO A 179 -1.21 8.47 7.90
N ILE A 180 -0.57 7.32 7.74
CA ILE A 180 0.14 6.92 6.51
C ILE A 180 -0.55 5.70 5.90
N ILE A 181 -0.79 5.74 4.59
CA ILE A 181 -1.38 4.64 3.82
C ILE A 181 -0.38 4.13 2.80
N LEU A 182 -0.09 2.84 2.84
CA LEU A 182 0.63 2.14 1.78
C LEU A 182 -0.37 1.33 0.95
N LEU A 183 -0.42 1.59 -0.36
CA LEU A 183 -1.28 0.87 -1.29
C LEU A 183 -0.42 0.09 -2.28
N ASP A 184 -0.61 -1.23 -2.34
CA ASP A 184 0.02 -2.08 -3.34
C ASP A 184 -1.05 -2.60 -4.29
N GLU A 185 -1.17 -1.99 -5.48
CA GLU A 185 -2.05 -2.35 -6.60
C GLU A 185 -3.45 -2.89 -6.23
N ALA A 186 -4.17 -2.15 -5.41
CA ALA A 186 -5.45 -2.59 -4.82
C ALA A 186 -6.60 -2.86 -5.82
N THR A 187 -6.39 -2.73 -7.14
CA THR A 187 -7.45 -2.84 -8.17
C THR A 187 -7.14 -3.82 -9.31
N ALA A 188 -6.13 -4.67 -9.19
CA ALA A 188 -5.77 -5.63 -10.24
C ALA A 188 -6.84 -6.74 -10.36
N SER A 189 -7.21 -7.08 -11.61
CA SER A 189 -8.03 -8.26 -11.95
C SER A 189 -9.48 -8.29 -11.42
N LEU A 190 -10.11 -7.13 -11.20
CA LEU A 190 -11.49 -7.02 -10.74
C LEU A 190 -12.46 -6.74 -11.90
N ASP A 191 -13.71 -7.14 -11.75
CA ASP A 191 -14.79 -6.71 -12.64
C ASP A 191 -15.09 -5.21 -12.46
N VAL A 192 -15.75 -4.60 -13.45
CA VAL A 192 -15.95 -3.13 -13.53
C VAL A 192 -16.75 -2.59 -12.35
N GLU A 193 -17.73 -3.34 -11.85
CA GLU A 193 -18.59 -2.92 -10.74
C GLU A 193 -17.81 -2.87 -9.42
N ASN A 194 -17.11 -3.96 -9.10
CA ASN A 194 -16.23 -4.01 -7.93
C ASN A 194 -15.08 -3.01 -8.02
N GLU A 195 -14.50 -2.78 -9.22
CA GLU A 195 -13.45 -1.76 -9.39
C GLU A 195 -13.94 -0.37 -9.00
N THR A 196 -15.18 0.01 -9.38
CA THR A 196 -15.77 1.32 -9.04
C THR A 196 -15.98 1.48 -7.54
N LEU A 197 -16.52 0.46 -6.87
CA LEU A 197 -16.74 0.47 -5.42
C LEU A 197 -15.42 0.57 -4.64
N ILE A 198 -14.41 -0.18 -5.06
CA ILE A 198 -13.09 -0.16 -4.45
C ILE A 198 -12.41 1.20 -4.66
N GLN A 199 -12.47 1.78 -5.86
CA GLN A 199 -11.91 3.11 -6.13
C GLN A 199 -12.59 4.18 -5.26
N THR A 200 -13.90 4.11 -5.09
CA THR A 200 -14.65 5.01 -4.21
C THR A 200 -14.22 4.86 -2.76
N ALA A 201 -14.07 3.63 -2.27
CA ALA A 201 -13.60 3.36 -0.92
C ALA A 201 -12.15 3.85 -0.72
N LEU A 202 -11.24 3.57 -1.66
CA LEU A 202 -9.86 4.04 -1.62
C LEU A 202 -9.77 5.57 -1.62
N SER A 203 -10.56 6.26 -2.45
CA SER A 203 -10.59 7.73 -2.49
C SER A 203 -10.99 8.33 -1.14
N ARG A 204 -11.92 7.68 -0.41
CA ARG A 204 -12.27 8.09 0.96
C ARG A 204 -11.14 7.79 1.95
N LEU A 205 -10.48 6.63 1.81
CA LEU A 205 -9.42 6.19 2.73
C LEU A 205 -8.20 7.11 2.69
N ILE A 206 -7.82 7.58 1.49
CA ILE A 206 -6.61 8.38 1.29
C ILE A 206 -6.79 9.87 1.59
N ALA A 207 -8.03 10.35 1.80
CA ALA A 207 -8.30 11.75 2.08
C ALA A 207 -7.54 12.21 3.32
N ASP A 208 -6.80 13.32 3.20
CA ASP A 208 -6.00 13.93 4.27
C ASP A 208 -4.90 13.02 4.87
N LYS A 209 -4.49 11.97 4.15
CA LYS A 209 -3.44 11.05 4.58
C LYS A 209 -2.14 11.25 3.78
N THR A 210 -1.03 10.80 4.33
CA THR A 210 0.21 10.60 3.56
C THR A 210 0.11 9.27 2.84
N VAL A 211 0.16 9.29 1.51
CA VAL A 211 -0.07 8.08 0.71
C VAL A 211 1.13 7.74 -0.14
N LEU A 212 1.59 6.49 -0.04
CA LEU A 212 2.55 5.91 -0.96
C LEU A 212 1.86 4.76 -1.70
N VAL A 213 1.63 4.93 -3.00
CA VAL A 213 0.91 3.94 -3.82
C VAL A 213 1.83 3.32 -4.87
N ILE A 214 1.85 2.00 -4.98
CA ILE A 214 2.44 1.30 -6.10
C ILE A 214 1.37 1.15 -7.18
N ALA A 215 1.67 1.65 -8.37
CA ALA A 215 0.72 1.61 -9.46
C ALA A 215 1.30 0.90 -10.69
N HIS A 216 0.50 -0.01 -11.21
CA HIS A 216 0.72 -0.67 -12.50
C HIS A 216 -0.14 -0.07 -13.61
N ARG A 217 -1.22 0.62 -13.27
CA ARG A 217 -2.10 1.33 -14.23
C ARG A 217 -1.90 2.84 -14.11
N MET A 218 -1.38 3.48 -15.17
CA MET A 218 -1.10 4.93 -15.18
C MET A 218 -2.35 5.79 -14.95
N ARG A 219 -3.54 5.34 -15.38
CA ARG A 219 -4.80 6.05 -15.13
C ARG A 219 -5.13 6.18 -13.63
N THR A 220 -4.74 5.20 -12.81
CA THR A 220 -5.00 5.20 -11.37
C THR A 220 -4.22 6.28 -10.64
N VAL A 221 -3.10 6.71 -11.21
CA VAL A 221 -2.19 7.70 -10.59
C VAL A 221 -2.16 9.03 -11.32
N ALA A 222 -3.03 9.23 -12.30
CA ALA A 222 -3.15 10.52 -13.00
C ALA A 222 -3.53 11.68 -12.05
N GLY A 223 -4.21 11.38 -10.95
CA GLY A 223 -4.57 12.34 -9.90
C GLY A 223 -3.59 12.37 -8.71
N ALA A 224 -2.43 11.72 -8.79
CA ALA A 224 -1.42 11.78 -7.74
C ALA A 224 -0.74 13.17 -7.72
N ASP A 225 -0.35 13.64 -6.53
CA ASP A 225 0.38 14.89 -6.39
C ASP A 225 1.81 14.76 -6.91
N LYS A 226 2.38 13.57 -6.75
CA LYS A 226 3.77 13.27 -7.15
C LYS A 226 3.90 11.87 -7.75
N ILE A 227 4.64 11.78 -8.81
CA ILE A 227 5.11 10.53 -9.42
C ILE A 227 6.59 10.35 -9.11
N VAL A 228 6.99 9.14 -8.74
CA VAL A 228 8.38 8.70 -8.64
C VAL A 228 8.55 7.49 -9.55
N VAL A 229 9.34 7.66 -10.59
CA VAL A 229 9.63 6.61 -11.56
C VAL A 229 10.87 5.84 -11.11
N LEU A 230 10.69 4.58 -10.76
CA LEU A 230 11.77 3.68 -10.38
C LEU A 230 12.19 2.83 -11.59
N SER A 231 13.46 2.87 -11.90
CA SER A 231 14.08 2.04 -12.95
C SER A 231 15.45 1.56 -12.51
N GLU A 232 15.73 0.28 -12.72
CA GLU A 232 17.02 -0.34 -12.39
C GLU A 232 17.53 -0.06 -10.96
N GLY A 233 16.61 -0.01 -10.00
CA GLY A 233 16.91 0.21 -8.58
C GLY A 233 17.24 1.65 -8.19
N SER A 234 16.90 2.62 -9.03
CA SER A 234 17.13 4.06 -8.79
C SER A 234 15.94 4.90 -9.20
N VAL A 235 15.84 6.14 -8.69
CA VAL A 235 14.85 7.12 -9.15
C VAL A 235 15.30 7.68 -10.49
N ALA A 236 14.55 7.36 -11.55
CA ALA A 236 14.83 7.87 -12.90
C ALA A 236 14.21 9.25 -13.14
N GLU A 237 12.98 9.46 -12.63
CA GLU A 237 12.25 10.72 -12.78
C GLU A 237 11.39 10.93 -11.51
N GLU A 238 11.19 12.19 -11.11
CA GLU A 238 10.19 12.54 -10.11
C GLU A 238 9.56 13.91 -10.41
N GLY A 239 8.28 14.05 -10.09
CA GLY A 239 7.55 15.30 -10.27
C GLY A 239 6.05 15.12 -10.38
N ALA A 240 5.33 16.22 -10.60
CA ALA A 240 3.90 16.18 -10.87
C ALA A 240 3.62 15.47 -12.22
N PRO A 241 2.51 14.69 -12.34
CA PRO A 241 2.16 13.94 -13.56
C PRO A 241 2.21 14.78 -14.84
N GLU A 242 1.61 15.97 -14.80
CA GLU A 242 1.58 16.88 -15.97
C GLU A 242 2.96 17.37 -16.40
N THR A 243 3.85 17.58 -15.43
CA THR A 243 5.24 18.00 -15.69
C THR A 243 6.02 16.89 -16.39
N LEU A 244 5.93 15.68 -15.87
CA LEU A 244 6.61 14.51 -16.42
C LEU A 244 6.09 14.14 -17.81
N LEU A 245 4.79 14.32 -18.09
CA LEU A 245 4.24 14.12 -19.43
C LEU A 245 4.86 15.09 -20.46
N LYS A 246 5.06 16.37 -20.09
CA LYS A 246 5.67 17.38 -20.97
C LYS A 246 7.16 17.12 -21.23
N GLN A 247 7.85 16.47 -20.28
CA GLN A 247 9.28 16.13 -20.42
C GLN A 247 9.56 15.01 -21.45
N ASN A 248 8.50 14.27 -21.88
CA ASN A 248 8.61 13.14 -22.82
C ASN A 248 9.64 12.07 -22.40
N GLY A 249 9.82 11.88 -21.08
CA GLY A 249 10.73 10.91 -20.50
C GLY A 249 10.12 9.50 -20.38
N LEU A 250 10.62 8.75 -19.41
CA LEU A 250 10.19 7.37 -19.16
C LEU A 250 8.71 7.29 -18.74
N TYR A 251 8.26 8.23 -17.88
CA TYR A 251 6.85 8.32 -17.48
C TYR A 251 5.92 8.52 -18.67
N ALA A 252 6.20 9.52 -19.50
CA ALA A 252 5.39 9.82 -20.68
C ALA A 252 5.33 8.63 -21.66
N ARG A 253 6.46 7.93 -21.85
CA ARG A 253 6.53 6.71 -22.66
C ARG A 253 5.66 5.60 -22.09
N MET A 254 5.68 5.38 -20.77
CA MET A 254 4.86 4.36 -20.12
C MET A 254 3.37 4.66 -20.26
N VAL A 255 2.95 5.93 -20.06
CA VAL A 255 1.55 6.37 -20.27
C VAL A 255 1.11 6.09 -21.70
N LYS A 256 1.93 6.47 -22.70
CA LYS A 256 1.63 6.24 -24.11
C LYS A 256 1.43 4.76 -24.43
N LEU A 257 2.35 3.89 -24.00
CA LEU A 257 2.28 2.45 -24.23
C LEU A 257 1.02 1.82 -23.60
N GLN A 258 0.63 2.24 -22.39
CA GLN A 258 -0.61 1.74 -21.77
C GLN A 258 -1.85 2.22 -22.52
N THR A 259 -1.89 3.46 -22.97
CA THR A 259 -3.02 3.99 -23.76
C THR A 259 -3.17 3.25 -25.08
N GLU A 260 -2.06 2.99 -25.78
CA GLU A 260 -2.06 2.22 -27.03
C GLU A 260 -2.55 0.77 -26.82
N SER A 261 -2.10 0.13 -25.74
CA SER A 261 -2.52 -1.23 -25.38
C SER A 261 -4.02 -1.33 -25.06
N GLN A 262 -4.62 -0.31 -24.44
CA GLN A 262 -6.06 -0.27 -24.13
C GLN A 262 -6.92 -0.04 -25.38
N ASN A 263 -6.38 0.61 -26.40
CA ASN A 263 -7.07 0.87 -27.68
C ASN A 263 -6.94 -0.29 -28.67
N TRP A 264 -6.17 -1.34 -28.32
CA TRP A 264 -6.03 -2.51 -29.18
C TRP A 264 -7.36 -3.29 -29.23
N LYS A 265 -7.95 -3.37 -30.42
CA LYS A 265 -9.16 -4.17 -30.69
C LYS A 265 -8.72 -5.44 -31.41
N LEU A 266 -9.29 -6.56 -31.00
CA LEU A 266 -9.26 -7.79 -31.80
C LEU A 266 -9.90 -7.47 -33.15
N ALA A 267 -9.14 -7.58 -34.23
CA ALA A 267 -9.61 -7.43 -35.61
C ALA A 267 -10.34 -8.73 -36.02
#